data_d068e054f1eb01790c4f6d31c9cded34
#
_entry.id   d068e054f1eb01790c4f6d31c9cded34
#
_cell.length_a   1.000
_cell.length_b   1.000
_cell.length_c   1.000
_cell.angle_alpha   90.00
_cell.angle_beta   90.00
_cell.angle_gamma   90.00
#
_symmetry.space_group_name_H-M   'P 1'
#
loop_
_entity.id
_entity.type
_entity.pdbx_description
1 polymer ?
#
loop_
_entity_poly.entity_id
_entity_poly.type
_entity_poly.pdbx_seq_one_letter_code
_entity_poly.pdbx_strand_id
1 'polypeptide(L)'
;MKLKILLFSIVVVHVEAVAEEHSFGARAGMLGLGLEYSYTLSERLAIRGGFNGSSYSFDQTESGIDYEFDIDWQSVSVALDFHPNNGPLRLSVGILKNENSLLSTSKVSENVTVGGTTYKPTDVGTLRGAVGFDTASPLISIGWDWSRENRVGVSFDMGVVSQGPPTVSLLADGGLLDDPMFAADLAAEETELRNSFEDLELLPFIALGLMYRF
;
A
#
# COMPACT_ATOMS: atom_id res chain seq x y z
N MET A 1 2.51 20.76 8.91
CA MET A 1 2.76 19.74 7.89
C MET A 1 4.27 19.59 7.72
N LYS A 2 4.87 18.57 8.34
CA LYS A 2 6.31 18.30 8.23
C LYS A 2 6.49 17.08 7.33
N LEU A 3 6.83 17.34 6.06
CA LEU A 3 7.21 16.29 5.11
C LEU A 3 8.57 15.73 5.54
N LYS A 4 8.60 14.52 6.08
CA LYS A 4 9.84 13.77 6.32
C LYS A 4 10.23 13.10 5.01
N ILE A 5 11.16 13.71 4.28
CA ILE A 5 11.78 13.10 3.11
C ILE A 5 12.83 12.10 3.62
N LEU A 6 12.55 10.83 3.44
CA LEU A 6 13.53 9.77 3.68
C LEU A 6 14.54 9.78 2.52
N LEU A 7 15.77 10.23 2.80
CA LEU A 7 16.87 10.18 1.83
C LEU A 7 17.32 8.72 1.66
N PHE A 8 16.98 8.13 0.54
CA PHE A 8 17.53 6.84 0.13
C PHE A 8 18.95 7.04 -0.42
N SER A 9 19.94 6.43 0.24
CA SER A 9 21.30 6.34 -0.31
C SER A 9 21.29 5.36 -1.48
N ILE A 10 21.55 5.86 -2.69
CA ILE A 10 21.69 5.04 -3.89
C ILE A 10 23.00 4.29 -3.78
N VAL A 11 22.92 2.98 -3.57
CA VAL A 11 24.07 2.08 -3.71
C VAL A 11 24.24 1.79 -5.21
N VAL A 12 25.25 2.39 -5.83
CA VAL A 12 25.64 2.07 -7.21
C VAL A 12 26.41 0.77 -7.19
N VAL A 13 25.78 -0.32 -7.55
CA VAL A 13 26.44 -1.60 -7.81
C VAL A 13 26.98 -1.57 -9.23
N HIS A 14 28.31 -1.63 -9.39
CA HIS A 14 28.94 -1.84 -10.69
C HIS A 14 28.74 -3.31 -11.08
N VAL A 15 27.88 -3.58 -12.04
CA VAL A 15 27.72 -4.88 -12.67
C VAL A 15 28.33 -4.79 -14.06
N GLU A 16 29.27 -5.67 -14.35
CA GLU A 16 29.88 -5.78 -15.69
C GLU A 16 28.79 -6.20 -16.69
N ALA A 17 28.76 -5.53 -17.84
CA ALA A 17 27.76 -5.67 -18.87
C ALA A 17 27.77 -7.06 -19.52
N VAL A 18 26.88 -7.94 -19.11
CA VAL A 18 26.38 -9.05 -19.91
C VAL A 18 25.16 -8.55 -20.64
N ALA A 19 25.13 -8.68 -21.95
CA ALA A 19 24.20 -8.03 -22.88
C ALA A 19 22.77 -7.86 -22.38
N GLU A 20 22.34 -6.62 -22.13
CA GLU A 20 20.96 -6.08 -22.04
C GLU A 20 19.87 -6.96 -21.39
N GLU A 21 20.24 -7.85 -20.45
CA GLU A 21 19.31 -8.76 -19.80
C GLU A 21 18.69 -8.19 -18.53
N HIS A 22 19.26 -7.11 -18.02
CA HIS A 22 18.88 -6.50 -16.75
C HIS A 22 18.31 -5.09 -16.95
N SER A 23 17.29 -4.76 -16.19
CA SER A 23 16.85 -3.38 -16.09
C SER A 23 16.56 -3.01 -14.63
N PHE A 24 16.80 -1.76 -14.32
CA PHE A 24 16.52 -1.16 -13.02
C PHE A 24 15.79 0.17 -13.23
N GLY A 25 14.85 0.47 -12.36
CA GLY A 25 14.08 1.71 -12.46
C GLY A 25 13.52 2.20 -11.15
N ALA A 26 13.10 3.45 -11.19
CA ALA A 26 12.30 4.07 -10.15
C ALA A 26 10.89 4.32 -10.68
N ARG A 27 9.89 4.15 -9.84
CA ARG A 27 8.50 4.34 -10.22
C ARG A 27 7.74 5.12 -9.17
N ALA A 28 6.67 5.77 -9.59
CA ALA A 28 5.73 6.47 -8.74
C ALA A 28 4.31 6.15 -9.20
N GLY A 29 3.42 5.94 -8.26
CA GLY A 29 2.03 5.60 -8.57
C GLY A 29 1.17 5.43 -7.34
N MET A 30 0.03 4.79 -7.52
CA MET A 30 -0.92 4.55 -6.43
C MET A 30 -0.38 3.64 -5.33
N LEU A 31 0.63 2.81 -5.64
CA LEU A 31 1.33 1.97 -4.65
C LEU A 31 2.49 2.71 -3.94
N GLY A 32 2.64 4.02 -4.14
CA GLY A 32 3.70 4.83 -3.58
C GLY A 32 4.89 5.03 -4.52
N LEU A 33 6.02 5.43 -3.93
CA LEU A 33 7.31 5.50 -4.62
C LEU A 33 7.99 4.14 -4.56
N GLY A 34 8.59 3.71 -5.66
CA GLY A 34 9.17 2.37 -5.71
C GLY A 34 10.42 2.26 -6.55
N LEU A 35 11.08 1.14 -6.34
CA LEU A 35 12.19 0.64 -7.15
C LEU A 35 11.78 -0.67 -7.80
N GLU A 36 12.26 -0.88 -9.00
CA GLU A 36 11.95 -2.05 -9.80
C GLU A 36 13.22 -2.60 -10.42
N TYR A 37 13.37 -3.91 -10.38
CA TYR A 37 14.42 -4.62 -11.07
C TYR A 37 13.81 -5.72 -11.91
N SER A 38 14.24 -5.84 -13.16
CA SER A 38 13.77 -6.86 -14.08
C SER A 38 14.95 -7.62 -14.71
N TYR A 39 14.77 -8.93 -14.85
CA TYR A 39 15.68 -9.84 -15.53
C TYR A 39 14.97 -10.50 -16.71
N THR A 40 15.54 -10.36 -17.89
CA THR A 40 15.02 -10.94 -19.13
C THR A 40 15.37 -12.41 -19.21
N LEU A 41 14.37 -13.29 -19.18
CA LEU A 41 14.54 -14.74 -19.29
C LEU A 41 14.61 -15.19 -20.76
N SER A 42 13.90 -14.48 -21.63
CA SER A 42 13.89 -14.69 -23.08
C SER A 42 13.39 -13.43 -23.79
N GLU A 43 13.40 -13.40 -25.11
CA GLU A 43 12.88 -12.28 -25.89
C GLU A 43 11.46 -11.84 -25.48
N ARG A 44 10.63 -12.77 -24.95
CA ARG A 44 9.23 -12.53 -24.59
C ARG A 44 8.92 -12.62 -23.11
N LEU A 45 9.86 -13.08 -22.32
CA LEU A 45 9.63 -13.31 -20.89
C LEU A 45 10.67 -12.59 -20.04
N ALA A 46 10.21 -11.93 -18.99
CA ALA A 46 11.05 -11.37 -17.94
C ALA A 46 10.46 -11.66 -16.57
N ILE A 47 11.31 -11.73 -15.56
CA ILE A 47 10.90 -11.73 -14.15
C ILE A 47 11.21 -10.34 -13.58
N ARG A 48 10.28 -9.81 -12.84
CA ARG A 48 10.36 -8.45 -12.27
C ARG A 48 10.11 -8.50 -10.79
N GLY A 49 11.02 -7.90 -10.00
CA GLY A 49 10.88 -7.63 -8.59
C GLY A 49 10.64 -6.14 -8.36
N GLY A 50 9.73 -5.81 -7.46
CA GLY A 50 9.41 -4.42 -7.12
C GLY A 50 9.31 -4.23 -5.62
N PHE A 51 9.73 -3.05 -5.18
CA PHE A 51 9.49 -2.55 -3.82
C PHE A 51 8.83 -1.17 -3.93
N ASN A 52 7.79 -0.93 -3.17
CA ASN A 52 7.15 0.38 -3.07
C ASN A 52 7.02 0.77 -1.61
N GLY A 53 7.13 2.06 -1.33
CA GLY A 53 6.95 2.60 0.01
C GLY A 53 6.68 4.10 -0.01
N SER A 54 5.77 4.53 0.84
CA SER A 54 5.55 5.93 1.19
C SER A 54 4.80 5.99 2.51
N SER A 55 5.03 7.05 3.29
CA SER A 55 4.27 7.32 4.50
C SER A 55 3.75 8.74 4.48
N TYR A 56 2.56 8.92 5.01
CA TYR A 56 1.89 10.21 5.07
C TYR A 56 1.09 10.33 6.37
N SER A 57 1.29 11.43 7.11
CA SER A 57 0.55 11.71 8.34
C SER A 57 -0.18 13.06 8.19
N PHE A 58 -1.42 13.10 8.66
CA PHE A 58 -2.21 14.32 8.68
C PHE A 58 -3.17 14.34 9.88
N ASP A 59 -3.46 15.56 10.32
CA ASP A 59 -4.42 15.81 11.38
C ASP A 59 -5.73 16.32 10.78
N GLN A 60 -6.85 15.85 11.30
CA GLN A 60 -8.18 16.31 10.94
C GLN A 60 -9.04 16.47 12.20
N THR A 61 -9.74 17.58 12.31
CA THR A 61 -10.75 17.76 13.37
C THR A 61 -12.12 17.61 12.75
N GLU A 62 -12.92 16.69 13.26
CA GLU A 62 -14.29 16.47 12.82
C GLU A 62 -15.21 16.33 14.02
N SER A 63 -16.31 17.09 14.04
CA SER A 63 -17.29 17.08 15.12
C SER A 63 -16.70 17.30 16.52
N GLY A 64 -15.65 18.15 16.63
CA GLY A 64 -14.96 18.43 17.89
C GLY A 64 -13.99 17.35 18.37
N ILE A 65 -13.75 16.31 17.56
CA ILE A 65 -12.77 15.25 17.84
C ILE A 65 -11.54 15.47 16.95
N ASP A 66 -10.37 15.49 17.56
CA ASP A 66 -9.10 15.57 16.85
C ASP A 66 -8.64 14.16 16.48
N TYR A 67 -8.48 13.94 15.18
CA TYR A 67 -7.97 12.71 14.59
C TYR A 67 -6.57 12.94 14.06
N GLU A 68 -5.64 12.07 14.41
CA GLU A 68 -4.34 11.92 13.80
C GLU A 68 -4.34 10.64 12.96
N PHE A 69 -4.08 10.78 11.66
CA PHE A 69 -4.02 9.67 10.73
C PHE A 69 -2.59 9.46 10.27
N ASP A 70 -2.12 8.21 10.36
CA ASP A 70 -0.86 7.74 9.80
C ASP A 70 -1.15 6.68 8.74
N ILE A 71 -0.73 6.96 7.52
CA ILE A 71 -0.85 6.04 6.38
C ILE A 71 0.54 5.57 5.99
N ASP A 72 0.76 4.26 6.06
CA ASP A 72 1.96 3.61 5.57
C ASP A 72 1.62 2.72 4.39
N TRP A 73 2.20 3.05 3.22
CA TRP A 73 2.14 2.23 2.02
C TRP A 73 3.46 1.49 1.90
N GLN A 74 3.42 0.18 2.01
CA GLN A 74 4.59 -0.66 1.82
C GLN A 74 4.21 -1.95 1.12
N SER A 75 4.93 -2.28 0.04
CA SER A 75 4.71 -3.53 -0.67
C SER A 75 5.96 -4.04 -1.36
N VAL A 76 6.04 -5.37 -1.44
CA VAL A 76 7.05 -6.08 -2.23
C VAL A 76 6.33 -6.94 -3.25
N SER A 77 6.80 -6.96 -4.49
CA SER A 77 6.16 -7.73 -5.56
C SER A 77 7.16 -8.55 -6.35
N VAL A 78 6.68 -9.68 -6.87
CA VAL A 78 7.35 -10.46 -7.91
C VAL A 78 6.33 -10.74 -9.00
N ALA A 79 6.69 -10.46 -10.24
CA ALA A 79 5.84 -10.66 -11.41
C ALA A 79 6.59 -11.34 -12.55
N LEU A 80 5.87 -12.11 -13.34
CA LEU A 80 6.27 -12.59 -14.65
C LEU A 80 5.66 -11.68 -15.71
N ASP A 81 6.51 -11.10 -16.53
CA ASP A 81 6.14 -10.21 -17.62
C ASP A 81 6.21 -10.96 -18.94
N PHE A 82 5.12 -10.93 -19.69
CA PHE A 82 5.05 -11.48 -21.05
C PHE A 82 4.94 -10.33 -22.06
N HIS A 83 5.83 -10.32 -23.05
CA HIS A 83 5.91 -9.34 -24.13
C HIS A 83 5.43 -9.98 -25.45
N PRO A 84 4.16 -9.82 -25.85
CA PRO A 84 3.59 -10.53 -27.00
C PRO A 84 4.33 -10.31 -28.32
N ASN A 85 4.84 -9.10 -28.53
CA ASN A 85 5.46 -8.66 -29.77
C ASN A 85 6.95 -8.32 -29.61
N ASN A 86 7.61 -8.80 -28.56
CA ASN A 86 8.99 -8.45 -28.18
C ASN A 86 9.23 -6.93 -28.00
N GLY A 87 8.16 -6.13 -28.07
CA GLY A 87 8.18 -4.67 -27.94
C GLY A 87 7.88 -4.20 -26.51
N PRO A 88 7.50 -2.92 -26.37
CA PRO A 88 7.25 -2.30 -25.07
C PRO A 88 6.04 -2.89 -24.33
N LEU A 89 5.02 -3.37 -25.03
CA LEU A 89 3.81 -3.92 -24.40
C LEU A 89 4.15 -5.12 -23.53
N ARG A 90 3.68 -5.12 -22.29
CA ARG A 90 3.79 -6.24 -21.35
C ARG A 90 2.45 -6.60 -20.71
N LEU A 91 2.25 -7.89 -20.52
CA LEU A 91 1.18 -8.45 -19.71
C LEU A 91 1.84 -9.13 -18.53
N SER A 92 1.40 -8.80 -17.33
CA SER A 92 2.07 -9.27 -16.12
C SER A 92 1.10 -10.03 -15.21
N VAL A 93 1.63 -11.10 -14.62
CA VAL A 93 0.97 -11.83 -13.54
C VAL A 93 1.98 -12.02 -12.42
N GLY A 94 1.55 -11.82 -11.19
CA GLY A 94 2.47 -11.89 -10.06
C GLY A 94 1.79 -11.97 -8.71
N ILE A 95 2.61 -11.82 -7.70
CA ILE A 95 2.22 -11.76 -6.30
C ILE A 95 2.82 -10.48 -5.71
N LEU A 96 2.00 -9.77 -4.95
CA LEU A 96 2.39 -8.62 -4.16
C LEU A 96 2.15 -8.94 -2.68
N LYS A 97 3.18 -8.84 -1.85
CA LYS A 97 3.03 -8.81 -0.41
C LYS A 97 2.66 -7.39 -0.02
N ASN A 98 1.46 -7.23 0.50
CA ASN A 98 0.90 -5.95 0.91
C ASN A 98 1.11 -5.80 2.43
N GLU A 99 1.76 -4.73 2.83
CA GLU A 99 1.96 -4.32 4.24
C GLU A 99 1.41 -2.89 4.45
N ASN A 100 0.41 -2.50 3.65
CA ASN A 100 -0.23 -1.20 3.80
C ASN A 100 -1.02 -1.15 5.09
N SER A 101 -0.89 -0.04 5.82
CA SER A 101 -1.63 0.20 7.05
C SER A 101 -2.12 1.63 7.14
N LEU A 102 -3.28 1.79 7.75
CA LEU A 102 -3.86 3.06 8.17
C LEU A 102 -4.05 2.99 9.68
N LEU A 103 -3.38 3.88 10.39
CA LEU A 103 -3.58 4.08 11.82
C LEU A 103 -4.34 5.38 12.04
N SER A 104 -5.32 5.33 12.94
CA SER A 104 -6.08 6.50 13.39
C SER A 104 -5.99 6.59 14.90
N THR A 105 -5.64 7.76 15.42
CA THR A 105 -5.66 8.04 16.85
C THR A 105 -6.55 9.25 17.09
N SER A 106 -7.55 9.10 17.95
CA SER A 106 -8.45 10.20 18.32
C SER A 106 -8.52 10.35 19.83
N LYS A 107 -8.37 11.58 20.31
CA LYS A 107 -8.67 11.94 21.70
C LYS A 107 -10.13 12.35 21.78
N VAL A 108 -10.91 11.53 22.47
CA VAL A 108 -12.33 11.79 22.65
C VAL A 108 -12.52 12.93 23.65
N SER A 109 -13.00 14.08 23.21
CA SER A 109 -13.25 15.29 24.03
C SER A 109 -14.74 15.56 24.26
N GLU A 110 -15.60 14.96 23.44
CA GLU A 110 -17.06 15.04 23.54
C GLU A 110 -17.67 13.63 23.61
N ASN A 111 -18.98 13.53 23.83
CA ASN A 111 -19.66 12.24 23.81
C ASN A 111 -19.55 11.61 22.41
N VAL A 112 -19.15 10.34 22.37
CA VAL A 112 -18.97 9.56 21.15
C VAL A 112 -19.91 8.35 21.15
N THR A 113 -20.38 7.97 19.97
CA THR A 113 -21.17 6.75 19.81
C THR A 113 -20.25 5.63 19.31
N VAL A 114 -20.27 4.50 20.01
CA VAL A 114 -19.52 3.28 19.68
C VAL A 114 -20.51 2.12 19.72
N GLY A 115 -20.60 1.33 18.64
CA GLY A 115 -21.51 0.20 18.54
C GLY A 115 -22.98 0.56 18.76
N GLY A 116 -23.39 1.81 18.46
CA GLY A 116 -24.74 2.32 18.67
C GLY A 116 -25.04 2.87 20.07
N THR A 117 -24.09 2.78 21.03
CA THR A 117 -24.20 3.31 22.39
C THR A 117 -23.37 4.58 22.55
N THR A 118 -23.92 5.60 23.22
CA THR A 118 -23.22 6.87 23.46
C THR A 118 -22.45 6.82 24.78
N TYR A 119 -21.14 7.09 24.70
CA TYR A 119 -20.21 7.08 25.81
C TYR A 119 -19.63 8.47 26.10
N LYS A 120 -19.20 8.70 27.34
CA LYS A 120 -18.51 9.93 27.74
C LYS A 120 -17.00 9.84 27.39
N PRO A 121 -16.33 10.99 27.24
CA PRO A 121 -14.88 11.03 27.01
C PRO A 121 -14.05 10.25 28.01
N THR A 122 -14.40 10.31 29.30
CA THR A 122 -13.70 9.59 30.37
C THR A 122 -13.84 8.07 30.28
N ASP A 123 -14.92 7.61 29.67
CA ASP A 123 -15.26 6.21 29.54
C ASP A 123 -14.46 5.56 28.39
N VAL A 124 -14.26 6.29 27.29
CA VAL A 124 -13.57 5.86 26.09
C VAL A 124 -12.08 6.23 26.10
N GLY A 125 -11.74 7.42 26.55
CA GLY A 125 -10.36 7.93 26.55
C GLY A 125 -9.85 8.25 25.15
N THR A 126 -8.73 7.63 24.77
CA THR A 126 -8.18 7.68 23.42
C THR A 126 -8.65 6.46 22.64
N LEU A 127 -9.26 6.69 21.49
CA LEU A 127 -9.64 5.63 20.56
C LEU A 127 -8.56 5.48 19.49
N ARG A 128 -8.07 4.26 19.30
CA ARG A 128 -7.09 3.92 18.28
C ARG A 128 -7.68 2.90 17.32
N GLY A 129 -7.75 3.28 16.06
CA GLY A 129 -8.16 2.41 14.97
C GLY A 129 -6.94 1.99 14.14
N ALA A 130 -6.91 0.74 13.71
CA ALA A 130 -5.95 0.26 12.74
C ALA A 130 -6.65 -0.55 11.65
N VAL A 131 -6.34 -0.24 10.39
CA VAL A 131 -6.76 -0.99 9.22
C VAL A 131 -5.52 -1.42 8.47
N GLY A 132 -5.39 -2.69 8.18
CA GLY A 132 -4.22 -3.23 7.52
C GLY A 132 -4.57 -4.34 6.53
N PHE A 133 -3.65 -4.58 5.60
CA PHE A 133 -3.69 -5.65 4.63
C PHE A 133 -2.34 -6.37 4.70
N ASP A 134 -2.29 -7.51 5.36
CA ASP A 134 -1.07 -8.34 5.46
C ASP A 134 -1.29 -9.66 4.73
N THR A 135 -1.35 -9.59 3.40
CA THR A 135 -1.57 -10.77 2.57
C THR A 135 -0.66 -10.80 1.36
N ALA A 136 -0.31 -12.02 0.94
CA ALA A 136 0.27 -12.26 -0.37
C ALA A 136 -0.86 -12.25 -1.41
N SER A 137 -0.95 -11.16 -2.15
CA SER A 137 -2.08 -10.82 -3.02
C SER A 137 -1.73 -11.08 -4.49
N PRO A 138 -2.53 -11.84 -5.23
CA PRO A 138 -2.38 -11.94 -6.68
C PRO A 138 -2.47 -10.57 -7.34
N LEU A 139 -1.62 -10.34 -8.34
CA LEU A 139 -1.67 -9.15 -9.17
C LEU A 139 -1.69 -9.51 -10.65
N ILE A 140 -2.45 -8.73 -11.41
CA ILE A 140 -2.43 -8.74 -12.87
C ILE A 140 -2.28 -7.31 -13.37
N SER A 141 -1.49 -7.10 -14.43
CA SER A 141 -1.35 -5.79 -15.03
C SER A 141 -1.08 -5.84 -16.53
N ILE A 142 -1.37 -4.74 -17.18
CA ILE A 142 -0.93 -4.41 -18.53
C ILE A 142 -0.05 -3.17 -18.44
N GLY A 143 1.04 -3.15 -19.19
CA GLY A 143 1.97 -2.02 -19.16
C GLY A 143 2.75 -1.87 -20.44
N TRP A 144 3.54 -0.82 -20.47
CA TRP A 144 4.48 -0.50 -21.54
C TRP A 144 5.82 -0.13 -20.94
N ASP A 145 6.87 -0.73 -21.46
CA ASP A 145 8.26 -0.48 -21.05
C ASP A 145 9.08 -0.09 -22.30
N TRP A 146 9.20 1.21 -22.55
CA TRP A 146 9.96 1.75 -23.68
C TRP A 146 11.48 1.67 -23.51
N SER A 147 11.99 1.22 -22.34
CA SER A 147 13.41 0.91 -22.18
C SER A 147 13.83 -0.32 -22.97
N ARG A 148 12.88 -1.14 -23.42
CA ARG A 148 13.18 -2.29 -24.31
C ARG A 148 13.66 -1.88 -25.70
N GLU A 149 13.31 -0.71 -26.15
CA GLU A 149 13.73 -0.15 -27.44
C GLU A 149 14.95 0.77 -27.31
N ASN A 150 15.17 1.29 -26.07
CA ASN A 150 16.24 2.21 -25.77
C ASN A 150 16.79 1.90 -24.38
N ARG A 151 18.08 2.15 -24.14
CA ARG A 151 18.68 1.88 -22.81
C ARG A 151 18.00 2.62 -21.66
N VAL A 152 17.46 3.79 -21.93
CA VAL A 152 16.65 4.57 -20.98
C VAL A 152 15.28 4.73 -21.57
N GLY A 153 14.26 4.46 -20.79
CA GLY A 153 12.86 4.57 -21.22
C GLY A 153 11.93 4.88 -20.08
N VAL A 154 10.73 5.28 -20.44
CA VAL A 154 9.61 5.42 -19.50
C VAL A 154 8.90 4.07 -19.43
N SER A 155 8.36 3.73 -18.27
CA SER A 155 7.41 2.64 -18.11
C SER A 155 6.07 3.16 -17.63
N PHE A 156 5.02 2.48 -18.03
CA PHE A 156 3.65 2.73 -17.57
C PHE A 156 3.01 1.37 -17.25
N ASP A 157 2.34 1.28 -16.12
CA ASP A 157 1.58 0.10 -15.71
C ASP A 157 0.21 0.50 -15.20
N MET A 158 -0.77 -0.33 -15.52
CA MET A 158 -2.08 -0.33 -14.88
C MET A 158 -2.49 -1.75 -14.58
N GLY A 159 -3.13 -1.96 -13.44
CA GLY A 159 -3.50 -3.30 -13.03
C GLY A 159 -4.38 -3.32 -11.80
N VAL A 160 -4.58 -4.53 -11.28
CA VAL A 160 -5.37 -4.81 -10.10
C VAL A 160 -4.62 -5.78 -9.21
N VAL A 161 -4.65 -5.50 -7.91
CA VAL A 161 -4.19 -6.40 -6.85
C VAL A 161 -5.42 -6.88 -6.09
N SER A 162 -5.56 -8.20 -5.92
CA SER A 162 -6.60 -8.79 -5.08
C SER A 162 -6.04 -8.95 -3.67
N GLN A 163 -6.20 -7.90 -2.84
CA GLN A 163 -5.58 -7.84 -1.52
C GLN A 163 -6.40 -8.53 -0.41
N GLY A 164 -7.61 -8.99 -0.73
CA GLY A 164 -8.49 -9.63 0.25
C GLY A 164 -9.09 -8.68 1.28
N PRO A 165 -9.84 -9.21 2.24
CA PRO A 165 -10.51 -8.39 3.25
C PRO A 165 -9.49 -7.73 4.19
N PRO A 166 -9.76 -6.48 4.63
CA PRO A 166 -8.92 -5.79 5.60
C PRO A 166 -9.00 -6.43 6.99
N THR A 167 -7.90 -6.32 7.72
CA THR A 167 -7.91 -6.51 9.17
C THR A 167 -8.18 -5.16 9.82
N VAL A 168 -9.24 -5.09 10.62
CA VAL A 168 -9.60 -3.89 11.39
C VAL A 168 -9.46 -4.19 12.86
N SER A 169 -8.92 -3.26 13.63
CA SER A 169 -8.91 -3.32 15.09
C SER A 169 -9.21 -1.96 15.69
N LEU A 170 -9.98 -1.93 16.78
CA LEU A 170 -10.26 -0.76 17.58
C LEU A 170 -9.81 -1.00 19.03
N LEU A 171 -9.11 -0.03 19.59
CA LEU A 171 -8.65 -0.05 20.99
C LEU A 171 -9.02 1.28 21.65
N ALA A 172 -9.46 1.20 22.90
CA ALA A 172 -9.72 2.34 23.75
C ALA A 172 -8.87 2.26 25.02
N ASP A 173 -8.57 3.39 25.68
CA ASP A 173 -7.78 3.40 26.91
C ASP A 173 -8.50 4.13 28.09
N GLY A 174 -9.81 4.25 27.99
CA GLY A 174 -10.64 4.92 28.99
C GLY A 174 -11.07 4.06 30.18
N GLY A 175 -11.99 4.61 30.97
CA GLY A 175 -12.42 4.00 32.23
C GLY A 175 -13.25 2.73 32.10
N LEU A 176 -13.84 2.42 30.93
CA LEU A 176 -14.68 1.24 30.69
C LEU A 176 -13.93 0.08 29.98
N LEU A 177 -12.61 0.06 30.03
CA LEU A 177 -11.79 -0.95 29.34
C LEU A 177 -12.17 -2.39 29.72
N ASP A 178 -12.53 -2.63 30.97
CA ASP A 178 -12.92 -3.94 31.51
C ASP A 178 -14.43 -4.18 31.50
N ASP A 179 -15.26 -3.25 30.95
CA ASP A 179 -16.70 -3.40 30.89
C ASP A 179 -17.11 -4.30 29.70
N PRO A 180 -17.82 -5.42 29.96
CA PRO A 180 -18.20 -6.34 28.90
C PRO A 180 -19.14 -5.75 27.84
N MET A 181 -19.98 -4.76 28.20
CA MET A 181 -20.88 -4.11 27.28
C MET A 181 -20.10 -3.19 26.35
N PHE A 182 -19.17 -2.40 26.87
CA PHE A 182 -18.31 -1.56 26.08
C PHE A 182 -17.42 -2.38 25.13
N ALA A 183 -16.89 -3.51 25.59
CA ALA A 183 -16.13 -4.44 24.74
C ALA A 183 -16.97 -5.02 23.60
N ALA A 184 -18.25 -5.33 23.85
CA ALA A 184 -19.17 -5.82 22.82
C ALA A 184 -19.51 -4.71 21.80
N ASP A 185 -19.72 -3.48 22.24
CA ASP A 185 -19.98 -2.33 21.37
C ASP A 185 -18.75 -1.99 20.52
N LEU A 186 -17.54 -2.07 21.08
CA LEU A 186 -16.31 -1.89 20.35
C LEU A 186 -16.12 -2.96 19.25
N ALA A 187 -16.44 -4.22 19.54
CA ALA A 187 -16.39 -5.30 18.56
C ALA A 187 -17.46 -5.17 17.46
N ALA A 188 -18.63 -4.59 17.78
CA ALA A 188 -19.66 -4.26 16.80
C ALA A 188 -19.18 -3.17 15.84
N GLU A 189 -18.57 -2.12 16.38
CA GLU A 189 -17.97 -1.02 15.60
C GLU A 189 -16.84 -1.53 14.68
N GLU A 190 -15.94 -2.40 15.18
CA GLU A 190 -14.93 -3.06 14.34
C GLU A 190 -15.53 -3.82 13.16
N THR A 191 -16.66 -4.50 13.41
CA THR A 191 -17.35 -5.26 12.37
C THR A 191 -17.96 -4.34 11.32
N GLU A 192 -18.58 -3.23 11.74
CA GLU A 192 -19.16 -2.23 10.85
C GLU A 192 -18.07 -1.56 9.98
N LEU A 193 -16.94 -1.18 10.60
CA LEU A 193 -15.79 -0.64 9.89
C LEU A 193 -15.24 -1.66 8.88
N ARG A 194 -15.09 -2.91 9.26
CA ARG A 194 -14.61 -3.97 8.35
C ARG A 194 -15.51 -4.09 7.12
N ASN A 195 -16.83 -4.12 7.33
CA ASN A 195 -17.81 -4.19 6.24
C ASN A 195 -17.75 -2.95 5.33
N SER A 196 -17.47 -1.77 5.89
CA SER A 196 -17.32 -0.54 5.12
C SER A 196 -16.10 -0.55 4.19
N PHE A 197 -15.11 -1.40 4.47
CA PHE A 197 -13.89 -1.56 3.67
C PHE A 197 -13.91 -2.80 2.75
N GLU A 198 -15.01 -3.56 2.68
CA GLU A 198 -15.11 -4.75 1.79
C GLU A 198 -14.84 -4.40 0.33
N ASP A 199 -15.27 -3.24 -0.14
CA ASP A 199 -15.03 -2.78 -1.52
C ASP A 199 -13.54 -2.57 -1.85
N LEU A 200 -12.66 -2.52 -0.84
CA LEU A 200 -11.22 -2.38 -1.03
C LEU A 200 -10.47 -3.70 -1.23
N GLU A 201 -11.16 -4.84 -1.32
CA GLU A 201 -10.53 -6.13 -1.62
C GLU A 201 -9.79 -6.13 -2.97
N LEU A 202 -10.25 -5.31 -3.91
CA LEU A 202 -9.60 -5.09 -5.20
C LEU A 202 -8.97 -3.70 -5.23
N LEU A 203 -7.64 -3.67 -5.25
CA LEU A 203 -6.87 -2.44 -5.33
C LEU A 203 -6.45 -2.19 -6.80
N PRO A 204 -7.11 -1.30 -7.54
CA PRO A 204 -6.61 -0.86 -8.83
C PRO A 204 -5.36 0.00 -8.63
N PHE A 205 -4.40 -0.09 -9.55
CA PHE A 205 -3.22 0.75 -9.50
C PHE A 205 -2.82 1.25 -10.88
N ILE A 206 -2.19 2.42 -10.88
CA ILE A 206 -1.49 3.02 -12.01
C ILE A 206 -0.12 3.44 -11.50
N ALA A 207 0.93 3.19 -12.31
CA ALA A 207 2.29 3.60 -12.01
C ALA A 207 3.01 4.08 -13.28
N LEU A 208 3.86 5.07 -13.10
CA LEU A 208 4.82 5.58 -14.08
C LEU A 208 6.22 5.36 -13.56
N GLY A 209 7.15 5.01 -14.42
CA GLY A 209 8.54 4.76 -14.05
C GLY A 209 9.53 5.27 -15.08
N LEU A 210 10.77 5.37 -14.63
CA LEU A 210 11.96 5.56 -15.46
C LEU A 210 12.82 4.31 -15.30
N MET A 211 13.12 3.68 -16.43
CA MET A 211 13.85 2.42 -16.51
C MET A 211 15.19 2.61 -17.21
N TYR A 212 16.21 1.94 -16.72
CA TYR A 212 17.52 1.82 -17.35
C TYR A 212 17.85 0.35 -17.58
N ARG A 213 18.17 0.01 -18.81
CA ARG A 213 18.55 -1.36 -19.25
C ARG A 213 20.04 -1.45 -19.48
N PHE A 214 20.68 -2.52 -19.00
CA PHE A 214 22.14 -2.76 -19.08
C PHE A 214 22.47 -4.24 -19.26
#